data_bb6aed5444d6d3884fbd3cf83077f51a
#
_entry.id   bb6aed5444d6d3884fbd3cf83077f51a
#
_cell.length_a   1.000
_cell.length_b   1.000
_cell.length_c   1.000
_cell.angle_alpha   90.00
_cell.angle_beta   90.00
_cell.angle_gamma   90.00
#
_symmetry.space_group_name_H-M   'P 1'
#
loop_
_entity.id
_entity.type
_entity.pdbx_description
1 polymer ?
#
loop_
_entity_poly.entity_id
_entity_poly.type
_entity_poly.pdbx_seq_one_letter_code
_entity_poly.pdbx_strand_id
1 'polypeptide(L)'
;MKIRKRIILLAAAGALFITSSITASAQVLHEKKFKATAESEATLDLTVSAPGTSWIEKGSEAATVTIVLDDQYNQDVILFNGSQNFTYRLMLGRVGGGDHVVRFEFNRKQSAPKASTIKIEDAKVVLIDRSQPEFQAIALAPILYARPNTIGHFSDVPLLMYYETERNGTGSVIRYTVIFSNEDGGTQTSALMARWGRTTDIEWVIETQLDTQGKAVKSVFQGVNHEKKVFQGGREADHPVLIVASDNNNFADSGKSEMRFALRPIFADLSKSSREEVMDQSPWIYRVMAEEMIREGKITSERTLGARIADLRNYLYLDAHSEQRNGALLSFAVKLKGDLTWYTSDLGIGYYKIDRSGYFRTTIRLPQETTIDKIERIAVRCDLTGNPRSAAEIGAATNAQCELDSVNKVFMLNQQFQPGPSFPIKSSPLKLAFGEMTILQGDGTARN
;
A
#
# COMPACT_ATOMS: atom_id res chain seq x y z
N MET A 1 -76.02 51.14 -9.85
CA MET A 1 -75.53 49.90 -10.54
C MET A 1 -74.59 49.17 -9.57
N LYS A 2 -75.12 48.13 -8.88
CA LYS A 2 -74.38 47.40 -7.81
C LYS A 2 -73.78 46.10 -8.38
N ILE A 3 -72.44 46.03 -8.37
CA ILE A 3 -71.69 44.88 -8.79
C ILE A 3 -71.45 44.06 -7.55
N ARG A 4 -72.06 42.85 -7.51
CA ARG A 4 -71.79 41.80 -6.47
C ARG A 4 -70.50 41.02 -6.79
N LYS A 5 -69.50 41.12 -5.92
CA LYS A 5 -68.33 40.22 -5.93
C LYS A 5 -68.73 38.87 -5.32
N ARG A 6 -68.59 37.79 -6.10
CA ARG A 6 -68.67 36.41 -5.59
C ARG A 6 -67.27 36.00 -5.15
N ILE A 7 -67.13 35.62 -3.89
CA ILE A 7 -65.92 34.99 -3.33
C ILE A 7 -66.06 33.48 -3.56
N ILE A 8 -65.12 32.93 -4.32
CA ILE A 8 -64.98 31.47 -4.49
C ILE A 8 -63.96 31.00 -3.44
N LEU A 9 -64.42 30.21 -2.45
CA LEU A 9 -63.56 29.52 -1.52
C LEU A 9 -63.02 28.23 -2.23
N LEU A 10 -61.70 28.19 -2.52
CA LEU A 10 -61.04 26.94 -2.90
C LEU A 10 -60.56 26.22 -1.61
N ALA A 11 -61.17 25.10 -1.32
CA ALA A 11 -60.68 24.17 -0.29
C ALA A 11 -59.53 23.36 -0.87
N ALA A 12 -58.31 23.66 -0.44
CA ALA A 12 -57.12 22.81 -0.75
C ALA A 12 -57.06 21.62 0.22
N ALA A 13 -57.42 20.46 -0.26
CA ALA A 13 -57.15 19.19 0.45
C ALA A 13 -55.68 18.85 0.35
N GLY A 14 -54.92 19.12 1.43
CA GLY A 14 -53.50 18.72 1.55
C GLY A 14 -53.44 17.19 1.83
N ALA A 15 -53.05 16.41 0.85
CA ALA A 15 -52.67 15.03 1.05
C ALA A 15 -51.33 14.98 1.74
N LEU A 16 -51.29 14.62 3.01
CA LEU A 16 -50.06 14.37 3.78
C LEU A 16 -49.49 13.04 3.31
N PHE A 17 -48.52 13.08 2.39
CA PHE A 17 -47.67 11.92 2.08
C PHE A 17 -46.71 11.68 3.24
N ILE A 18 -47.10 10.73 4.13
CA ILE A 18 -46.15 10.17 5.09
C ILE A 18 -45.21 9.24 4.30
N THR A 19 -44.06 9.76 3.87
CA THR A 19 -42.96 8.93 3.40
C THR A 19 -42.38 8.24 4.62
N SER A 20 -42.85 7.01 4.91
CA SER A 20 -42.15 6.11 5.81
C SER A 20 -40.80 5.78 5.18
N SER A 21 -39.75 6.44 5.64
CA SER A 21 -38.38 6.03 5.37
C SER A 21 -38.19 4.66 6.00
N ILE A 22 -38.29 3.61 5.17
CA ILE A 22 -37.86 2.26 5.57
C ILE A 22 -36.34 2.39 5.70
N THR A 23 -35.85 2.65 6.90
CA THR A 23 -34.44 2.41 7.23
C THR A 23 -34.19 0.93 7.05
N ALA A 24 -33.59 0.54 5.92
CA ALA A 24 -33.16 -0.84 5.74
C ALA A 24 -32.23 -1.16 6.92
N SER A 25 -32.68 -2.02 7.83
CA SER A 25 -31.83 -2.53 8.90
C SER A 25 -30.61 -3.17 8.28
N ALA A 26 -29.42 -2.79 8.73
CA ALA A 26 -28.18 -3.40 8.28
C ALA A 26 -28.27 -4.93 8.51
N GLN A 27 -27.91 -5.72 7.49
CA GLN A 27 -27.94 -7.17 7.59
C GLN A 27 -26.79 -7.62 8.48
N VAL A 28 -27.09 -8.07 9.71
CA VAL A 28 -26.13 -8.69 10.61
C VAL A 28 -25.74 -10.06 10.04
N LEU A 29 -24.44 -10.26 9.82
CA LEU A 29 -23.85 -11.50 9.29
C LEU A 29 -23.44 -12.45 10.41
N HIS A 30 -22.86 -11.90 11.47
CA HIS A 30 -22.33 -12.66 12.61
C HIS A 30 -22.13 -11.75 13.81
N GLU A 31 -22.13 -12.37 15.01
CA GLU A 31 -21.78 -11.71 16.27
C GLU A 31 -20.70 -12.53 17.02
N LYS A 32 -19.77 -11.83 17.63
CA LYS A 32 -18.73 -12.42 18.49
C LYS A 32 -18.74 -11.73 19.84
N LYS A 33 -19.01 -12.48 20.90
CA LYS A 33 -18.89 -12.04 22.28
C LYS A 33 -17.49 -12.36 22.82
N PHE A 34 -16.94 -11.45 23.60
CA PHE A 34 -15.69 -11.66 24.31
C PHE A 34 -15.70 -10.92 25.65
N LYS A 35 -14.79 -11.26 26.54
CA LYS A 35 -14.67 -10.65 27.86
C LYS A 35 -13.25 -10.15 28.08
N ALA A 36 -13.11 -8.89 28.43
CA ALA A 36 -11.85 -8.30 28.90
C ALA A 36 -11.81 -8.30 30.43
N THR A 37 -10.72 -8.77 31.01
CA THR A 37 -10.51 -8.78 32.45
C THR A 37 -10.03 -7.43 32.98
N ALA A 38 -9.39 -6.64 32.12
CA ALA A 38 -8.88 -5.30 32.39
C ALA A 38 -8.85 -4.49 31.09
N GLU A 39 -8.54 -3.19 31.21
CA GLU A 39 -8.29 -2.34 30.04
C GLU A 39 -7.21 -2.96 29.13
N SER A 40 -7.52 -3.12 27.86
CA SER A 40 -6.65 -3.75 26.87
C SER A 40 -6.85 -3.16 25.48
N GLU A 41 -5.86 -3.27 24.60
CA GLU A 41 -6.06 -3.11 23.17
C GLU A 41 -6.69 -4.40 22.61
N ALA A 42 -7.85 -4.29 21.99
CA ALA A 42 -8.52 -5.41 21.35
C ALA A 42 -8.14 -5.44 19.86
N THR A 43 -7.71 -6.59 19.39
CA THR A 43 -7.46 -6.87 17.97
C THR A 43 -8.35 -8.00 17.48
N LEU A 44 -8.57 -8.05 16.17
CA LEU A 44 -9.44 -9.02 15.52
C LEU A 44 -8.75 -9.66 14.33
N ASP A 45 -8.71 -10.99 14.31
CA ASP A 45 -8.42 -11.77 13.12
C ASP A 45 -9.76 -12.24 12.54
N LEU A 46 -10.17 -11.64 11.42
CA LEU A 46 -11.42 -11.93 10.73
C LEU A 46 -11.13 -12.76 9.48
N THR A 47 -11.47 -14.06 9.51
CA THR A 47 -11.37 -14.95 8.35
C THR A 47 -12.72 -14.94 7.62
N VAL A 48 -12.70 -14.43 6.38
CA VAL A 48 -13.93 -14.17 5.64
C VAL A 48 -13.68 -14.28 4.13
N SER A 49 -14.74 -14.59 3.39
CA SER A 49 -14.77 -14.55 1.92
C SER A 49 -16.01 -13.83 1.41
N ALA A 50 -15.95 -13.38 0.17
CA ALA A 50 -17.07 -12.76 -0.55
C ALA A 50 -17.37 -13.50 -1.85
N PRO A 51 -18.07 -14.65 -1.82
CA PRO A 51 -18.41 -15.41 -3.00
C PRO A 51 -19.12 -14.57 -4.07
N GLY A 52 -18.68 -14.70 -5.33
CA GLY A 52 -19.21 -13.93 -6.46
C GLY A 52 -18.58 -12.56 -6.63
N THR A 53 -17.58 -12.19 -5.82
CA THR A 53 -16.75 -11.02 -6.06
C THR A 53 -15.39 -11.40 -6.63
N SER A 54 -14.77 -10.47 -7.37
CA SER A 54 -13.47 -10.65 -8.00
C SER A 54 -12.79 -9.30 -8.18
N TRP A 55 -11.64 -9.10 -7.55
CA TRP A 55 -10.89 -7.84 -7.61
C TRP A 55 -10.50 -7.41 -9.03
N ILE A 56 -10.40 -8.39 -9.95
CA ILE A 56 -10.11 -8.17 -11.38
C ILE A 56 -11.32 -7.71 -12.19
N GLU A 57 -12.55 -7.82 -11.67
CA GLU A 57 -13.77 -7.54 -12.42
C GLU A 57 -14.44 -6.25 -12.00
N LYS A 58 -14.59 -5.32 -12.94
CA LYS A 58 -15.30 -4.06 -12.71
C LYS A 58 -16.78 -4.29 -12.37
N GLY A 59 -17.21 -3.70 -11.26
CA GLY A 59 -18.58 -3.85 -10.73
C GLY A 59 -18.79 -5.10 -9.88
N SER A 60 -17.75 -5.92 -9.69
CA SER A 60 -17.73 -7.11 -8.82
C SER A 60 -16.55 -7.09 -7.84
N GLU A 61 -15.84 -6.00 -7.70
CA GLU A 61 -14.52 -5.89 -7.06
C GLU A 61 -14.48 -6.53 -5.68
N ALA A 62 -15.33 -6.06 -4.78
CA ALA A 62 -15.34 -6.51 -3.38
C ALA A 62 -16.70 -6.35 -2.72
N ALA A 63 -16.96 -7.13 -1.69
CA ALA A 63 -17.95 -6.78 -0.68
C ALA A 63 -17.25 -6.03 0.48
N THR A 64 -18.03 -5.26 1.24
CA THR A 64 -17.57 -4.53 2.42
C THR A 64 -18.33 -5.01 3.65
N VAL A 65 -17.59 -5.27 4.73
CA VAL A 65 -18.12 -5.56 6.06
C VAL A 65 -17.95 -4.34 6.92
N THR A 66 -19.03 -3.88 7.56
CA THR A 66 -18.94 -2.93 8.67
C THR A 66 -18.81 -3.69 9.97
N ILE A 67 -17.84 -3.29 10.79
CA ILE A 67 -17.64 -3.78 12.15
C ILE A 67 -18.24 -2.78 13.13
N VAL A 68 -19.04 -3.28 14.03
CA VAL A 68 -19.68 -2.55 15.14
C VAL A 68 -19.20 -3.16 16.45
N LEU A 69 -18.63 -2.36 17.33
CA LEU A 69 -18.20 -2.77 18.68
C LEU A 69 -19.10 -2.10 19.70
N ASP A 70 -19.77 -2.88 20.57
CA ASP A 70 -20.66 -2.40 21.62
C ASP A 70 -21.66 -1.35 21.11
N ASP A 71 -22.36 -1.68 20.02
CA ASP A 71 -23.31 -0.83 19.32
C ASP A 71 -22.75 0.47 18.70
N GLN A 72 -21.43 0.65 18.68
CA GLN A 72 -20.78 1.78 18.04
C GLN A 72 -20.08 1.36 16.74
N TYR A 73 -20.23 2.17 15.68
CA TYR A 73 -19.47 1.98 14.45
C TYR A 73 -17.96 1.98 14.75
N ASN A 74 -17.27 0.92 14.33
CA ASN A 74 -15.85 0.77 14.55
C ASN A 74 -15.05 1.02 13.25
N GLN A 75 -15.28 0.24 12.20
CA GLN A 75 -14.56 0.38 10.93
C GLN A 75 -15.25 -0.38 9.80
N ASP A 76 -14.75 -0.20 8.58
CA ASP A 76 -15.10 -1.00 7.41
C ASP A 76 -13.95 -1.88 6.95
N VAL A 77 -14.27 -3.02 6.36
CA VAL A 77 -13.30 -3.97 5.79
C VAL A 77 -13.69 -4.27 4.35
N ILE A 78 -12.83 -3.91 3.40
CA ILE A 78 -13.01 -4.23 1.99
C ILE A 78 -12.45 -5.62 1.72
N LEU A 79 -13.29 -6.54 1.23
CA LEU A 79 -12.95 -7.95 1.04
C LEU A 79 -12.32 -8.19 -0.34
N PHE A 80 -11.09 -7.74 -0.53
CA PHE A 80 -10.37 -7.79 -1.81
C PHE A 80 -9.96 -9.20 -2.26
N ASN A 81 -10.08 -10.22 -1.38
CA ASN A 81 -9.67 -11.58 -1.70
C ASN A 81 -10.75 -12.42 -2.41
N GLY A 82 -11.93 -11.83 -2.67
CA GLY A 82 -13.00 -12.46 -3.43
C GLY A 82 -13.56 -13.71 -2.77
N SER A 83 -13.70 -14.78 -3.54
CA SER A 83 -14.32 -16.04 -3.09
C SER A 83 -13.45 -16.90 -2.19
N GLN A 84 -12.18 -16.57 -2.04
CA GLN A 84 -11.26 -17.33 -1.18
C GLN A 84 -11.25 -16.77 0.24
N ASN A 85 -11.19 -17.65 1.25
CA ASN A 85 -11.02 -17.23 2.62
C ASN A 85 -9.69 -16.48 2.80
N PHE A 86 -9.77 -15.34 3.50
CA PHE A 86 -8.62 -14.53 3.84
C PHE A 86 -8.78 -13.99 5.26
N THR A 87 -7.69 -13.93 6.01
CA THR A 87 -7.70 -13.40 7.38
C THR A 87 -7.27 -11.95 7.38
N TYR A 88 -8.23 -11.05 7.57
CA TYR A 88 -8.01 -9.63 7.77
C TYR A 88 -7.60 -9.36 9.20
N ARG A 89 -6.47 -8.67 9.40
CA ARG A 89 -5.92 -8.34 10.72
C ARG A 89 -6.25 -6.90 11.07
N LEU A 90 -7.05 -6.71 12.12
CA LEU A 90 -7.68 -5.44 12.44
C LEU A 90 -7.43 -5.07 13.90
N MET A 91 -7.54 -3.80 14.22
CA MET A 91 -7.66 -3.30 15.59
C MET A 91 -9.13 -2.97 15.86
N LEU A 92 -9.64 -3.35 17.01
CA LEU A 92 -10.92 -2.87 17.53
C LEU A 92 -10.74 -1.61 18.39
N GLY A 93 -9.50 -1.35 18.81
CA GLY A 93 -9.14 -0.26 19.71
C GLY A 93 -9.18 -0.64 21.18
N ARG A 94 -9.10 0.35 22.05
CA ARG A 94 -9.05 0.14 23.49
C ARG A 94 -10.43 -0.20 24.04
N VAL A 95 -10.47 -1.27 24.85
CA VAL A 95 -11.68 -1.72 25.56
C VAL A 95 -11.45 -1.73 27.07
N GLY A 96 -12.47 -1.43 27.85
CA GLY A 96 -12.44 -1.56 29.31
C GLY A 96 -12.59 -3.02 29.78
N GLY A 97 -12.52 -3.24 31.09
CA GLY A 97 -12.90 -4.54 31.67
C GLY A 97 -14.41 -4.75 31.58
N GLY A 98 -14.84 -5.93 31.13
CA GLY A 98 -16.26 -6.26 30.99
C GLY A 98 -16.56 -7.19 29.83
N ASP A 99 -17.85 -7.37 29.56
CA ASP A 99 -18.35 -8.13 28.41
C ASP A 99 -18.54 -7.18 27.23
N HIS A 100 -18.09 -7.63 26.06
CA HIS A 100 -18.13 -6.88 24.81
C HIS A 100 -18.74 -7.71 23.68
N VAL A 101 -19.29 -7.01 22.68
CA VAL A 101 -19.89 -7.65 21.49
C VAL A 101 -19.37 -6.98 20.22
N VAL A 102 -18.81 -7.77 19.31
CA VAL A 102 -18.49 -7.35 17.95
C VAL A 102 -19.57 -7.88 17.02
N ARG A 103 -20.22 -7.00 16.25
CA ARG A 103 -21.12 -7.37 15.15
C ARG A 103 -20.48 -7.09 13.80
N PHE A 104 -20.79 -7.96 12.87
CA PHE A 104 -20.36 -7.87 11.48
C PHE A 104 -21.59 -7.65 10.61
N GLU A 105 -21.62 -6.57 9.86
CA GLU A 105 -22.77 -6.16 9.07
C GLU A 105 -22.39 -6.03 7.61
N PHE A 106 -23.28 -6.43 6.70
CA PHE A 106 -23.06 -6.25 5.28
C PHE A 106 -23.27 -4.78 4.89
N ASN A 107 -22.19 -4.10 4.53
CA ASN A 107 -22.24 -2.73 4.03
C ASN A 107 -22.56 -2.70 2.54
N ARG A 108 -23.85 -2.76 2.20
CA ARG A 108 -24.32 -2.71 0.81
C ARG A 108 -23.91 -1.45 0.08
N LYS A 109 -23.91 -0.31 0.77
CA LYS A 109 -23.60 1.00 0.18
C LYS A 109 -22.16 1.09 -0.33
N GLN A 110 -21.23 0.48 0.41
CA GLN A 110 -19.80 0.52 0.12
C GLN A 110 -19.30 -0.75 -0.58
N SER A 111 -20.17 -1.66 -0.95
CA SER A 111 -19.84 -2.87 -1.70
C SER A 111 -20.01 -2.65 -3.21
N ALA A 112 -19.27 -3.42 -4.00
CA ALA A 112 -19.46 -3.46 -5.45
C ALA A 112 -20.93 -3.84 -5.81
N PRO A 113 -21.49 -3.30 -6.91
CA PRO A 113 -22.91 -3.49 -7.24
C PRO A 113 -23.37 -4.95 -7.32
N LYS A 114 -22.48 -5.86 -7.76
CA LYS A 114 -22.77 -7.29 -7.89
C LYS A 114 -22.46 -8.10 -6.64
N ALA A 115 -21.80 -7.52 -5.64
CA ALA A 115 -21.51 -8.19 -4.38
C ALA A 115 -22.82 -8.49 -3.65
N SER A 116 -23.07 -9.74 -3.31
CA SER A 116 -24.34 -10.18 -2.71
C SER A 116 -24.17 -11.09 -1.51
N THR A 117 -23.01 -11.68 -1.32
CA THR A 117 -22.78 -12.73 -0.33
C THR A 117 -21.47 -12.49 0.39
N ILE A 118 -21.50 -12.62 1.71
CA ILE A 118 -20.33 -12.64 2.60
C ILE A 118 -20.44 -13.88 3.47
N LYS A 119 -19.34 -14.61 3.61
CA LYS A 119 -19.22 -15.79 4.49
C LYS A 119 -18.14 -15.54 5.51
N ILE A 120 -18.50 -15.39 6.77
CA ILE A 120 -17.56 -15.30 7.89
C ILE A 120 -17.26 -16.72 8.34
N GLU A 121 -15.99 -17.11 8.24
CA GLU A 121 -15.51 -18.43 8.64
C GLU A 121 -15.07 -18.43 10.11
N ASP A 122 -14.35 -17.39 10.52
CA ASP A 122 -13.91 -17.24 11.91
C ASP A 122 -13.73 -15.75 12.26
N ALA A 123 -13.93 -15.44 13.54
CA ALA A 123 -13.68 -14.13 14.12
C ALA A 123 -13.02 -14.31 15.49
N LYS A 124 -11.69 -14.12 15.54
CA LYS A 124 -10.89 -14.30 16.74
C LYS A 124 -10.47 -12.94 17.30
N VAL A 125 -10.98 -12.60 18.49
CA VAL A 125 -10.55 -11.43 19.26
C VAL A 125 -9.35 -11.80 20.12
N VAL A 126 -8.31 -10.97 20.11
CA VAL A 126 -7.11 -11.08 20.95
C VAL A 126 -6.99 -9.78 21.74
N LEU A 127 -6.86 -9.91 23.05
CA LEU A 127 -6.65 -8.80 23.98
C LEU A 127 -5.16 -8.66 24.28
N ILE A 128 -4.65 -7.46 24.15
CA ILE A 128 -3.23 -7.12 24.34
C ILE A 128 -3.17 -6.13 25.48
N ASP A 129 -2.69 -6.57 26.62
CA ASP A 129 -2.54 -5.73 27.80
C ASP A 129 -1.16 -5.01 27.83
N ARG A 130 -1.00 -4.08 28.76
CA ARG A 130 0.21 -3.24 28.88
C ARG A 130 1.50 -4.00 29.15
N SER A 131 1.43 -5.27 29.59
CA SER A 131 2.61 -6.10 29.87
C SER A 131 3.18 -6.75 28.63
N GLN A 132 2.41 -6.79 27.54
CA GLN A 132 2.81 -7.45 26.29
C GLN A 132 3.70 -6.53 25.43
N PRO A 133 4.77 -7.06 24.82
CA PRO A 133 5.75 -6.28 24.05
C PRO A 133 5.14 -5.45 22.92
N GLU A 134 4.11 -5.98 22.26
CA GLU A 134 3.42 -5.34 21.14
C GLU A 134 2.40 -4.28 21.56
N PHE A 135 2.05 -4.17 22.87
CA PHE A 135 1.03 -3.25 23.35
C PHE A 135 1.23 -1.83 22.80
N GLN A 136 2.44 -1.30 22.94
CA GLN A 136 2.73 0.07 22.57
C GLN A 136 2.61 0.30 21.06
N ALA A 137 3.07 -0.64 20.26
CA ALA A 137 2.95 -0.57 18.80
C ALA A 137 1.50 -0.66 18.34
N ILE A 138 0.65 -1.41 19.03
CA ILE A 138 -0.79 -1.46 18.74
C ILE A 138 -1.47 -0.17 19.24
N ALA A 139 -1.26 0.24 20.47
CA ALA A 139 -1.92 1.39 21.08
C ALA A 139 -1.66 2.73 20.36
N LEU A 140 -0.49 2.86 19.72
CA LEU A 140 -0.10 4.08 18.99
C LEU A 140 -0.36 3.98 17.47
N ALA A 141 -0.86 2.84 16.98
CA ALA A 141 -1.12 2.66 15.57
C ALA A 141 -2.24 3.60 15.09
N PRO A 142 -2.09 4.23 13.93
CA PRO A 142 -3.07 5.20 13.44
C PRO A 142 -4.35 4.53 12.94
N ILE A 143 -5.44 5.25 13.09
CA ILE A 143 -6.72 4.99 12.43
C ILE A 143 -6.81 5.88 11.20
N LEU A 144 -7.23 5.32 10.07
CA LEU A 144 -7.27 6.01 8.80
C LEU A 144 -8.70 6.15 8.28
N TYR A 145 -9.07 7.35 7.87
CA TYR A 145 -10.23 7.57 7.03
C TYR A 145 -9.83 7.53 5.56
N ALA A 146 -10.63 6.88 4.72
CA ALA A 146 -10.42 6.87 3.28
C ALA A 146 -10.52 8.27 2.69
N ARG A 147 -9.83 8.49 1.58
CA ARG A 147 -10.03 9.67 0.75
C ARG A 147 -11.48 9.67 0.20
N PRO A 148 -12.22 10.78 0.29
CA PRO A 148 -13.64 10.78 -0.09
C PRO A 148 -13.93 10.36 -1.54
N ASN A 149 -13.02 10.68 -2.47
CA ASN A 149 -13.19 10.34 -3.89
C ASN A 149 -12.79 8.90 -4.27
N THR A 150 -12.25 8.11 -3.35
CA THR A 150 -11.96 6.67 -3.57
C THR A 150 -13.02 5.75 -2.99
N ILE A 151 -13.95 6.28 -2.19
CA ILE A 151 -15.05 5.49 -1.61
C ILE A 151 -15.92 4.92 -2.74
N GLY A 152 -16.09 3.60 -2.74
CA GLY A 152 -16.85 2.86 -3.75
C GLY A 152 -16.13 2.65 -5.09
N HIS A 153 -14.90 3.13 -5.26
CA HIS A 153 -14.09 2.93 -6.47
C HIS A 153 -13.14 1.74 -6.36
N PHE A 154 -12.91 1.24 -5.15
CA PHE A 154 -11.96 0.15 -4.85
C PHE A 154 -10.55 0.41 -5.39
N SER A 155 -10.11 1.66 -5.28
CA SER A 155 -8.78 2.11 -5.62
C SER A 155 -8.14 2.75 -4.38
N ASP A 156 -6.82 2.68 -4.27
CA ASP A 156 -6.09 3.16 -3.09
C ASP A 156 -6.62 2.61 -1.75
N VAL A 157 -6.99 1.33 -1.76
CA VAL A 157 -7.46 0.65 -0.55
C VAL A 157 -6.27 0.32 0.34
N PRO A 158 -6.29 0.68 1.64
CA PRO A 158 -5.23 0.28 2.56
C PRO A 158 -5.28 -1.23 2.79
N LEU A 159 -4.24 -1.93 2.35
CA LEU A 159 -4.15 -3.39 2.37
C LEU A 159 -3.47 -3.93 3.63
N LEU A 160 -2.37 -3.28 4.02
CA LEU A 160 -1.52 -3.70 5.12
C LEU A 160 -0.87 -2.50 5.77
N MET A 161 -0.80 -2.51 7.10
CA MET A 161 0.01 -1.59 7.89
C MET A 161 1.18 -2.32 8.51
N TYR A 162 2.35 -1.72 8.48
CA TYR A 162 3.51 -2.20 9.22
C TYR A 162 4.14 -1.09 10.04
N TYR A 163 4.97 -1.48 11.00
CA TYR A 163 5.74 -0.53 11.79
C TYR A 163 7.19 -0.96 11.90
N GLU A 164 8.04 0.05 12.02
CA GLU A 164 9.46 -0.05 12.30
C GLU A 164 9.76 0.63 13.63
N THR A 165 10.81 0.18 14.29
CA THR A 165 11.30 0.84 15.51
C THR A 165 12.76 1.19 15.35
N GLU A 166 13.13 2.42 15.70
CA GLU A 166 14.51 2.90 15.68
C GLU A 166 14.87 3.49 17.03
N ARG A 167 16.09 3.23 17.50
CA ARG A 167 16.61 3.88 18.71
C ARG A 167 17.02 5.31 18.38
N ASN A 168 16.59 6.27 19.19
CA ASN A 168 16.91 7.68 19.05
C ASN A 168 17.44 8.24 20.36
N GLY A 169 18.76 8.27 20.53
CA GLY A 169 19.39 8.66 21.78
C GLY A 169 18.99 7.74 22.93
N THR A 170 18.32 8.30 23.95
CA THR A 170 17.83 7.55 25.13
C THR A 170 16.43 6.97 24.93
N GLY A 171 15.72 7.34 23.83
CA GLY A 171 14.37 6.89 23.52
C GLY A 171 14.32 6.04 22.27
N SER A 172 13.12 5.93 21.69
CA SER A 172 12.88 5.26 20.41
C SER A 172 11.87 6.02 19.57
N VAL A 173 11.81 5.68 18.29
CA VAL A 173 10.79 6.16 17.34
C VAL A 173 10.06 4.94 16.81
N ILE A 174 8.73 5.00 16.80
CA ILE A 174 7.89 4.05 16.07
C ILE A 174 7.35 4.77 14.84
N ARG A 175 7.60 4.20 13.65
CA ARG A 175 7.08 4.69 12.39
C ARG A 175 6.07 3.70 11.84
N TYR A 176 4.87 4.18 11.48
CA TYR A 176 3.85 3.37 10.82
C TYR A 176 3.79 3.70 9.35
N THR A 177 3.69 2.67 8.53
CA THR A 177 3.63 2.75 7.07
C THR A 177 2.47 1.89 6.58
N VAL A 178 1.75 2.37 5.57
CA VAL A 178 0.64 1.64 4.93
C VAL A 178 0.98 1.32 3.49
N ILE A 179 0.62 0.13 3.07
CA ILE A 179 0.61 -0.30 1.67
C ILE A 179 -0.82 -0.18 1.16
N PHE A 180 -1.03 0.69 0.17
CA PHE A 180 -2.30 0.83 -0.55
C PHE A 180 -2.29 -0.04 -1.80
N SER A 181 -3.47 -0.38 -2.30
CA SER A 181 -3.60 -1.30 -3.44
C SER A 181 -3.03 -0.73 -4.75
N ASN A 182 -3.04 0.59 -4.89
CA ASN A 182 -2.53 1.30 -6.07
C ASN A 182 -2.06 2.71 -5.69
N GLU A 183 -1.41 3.40 -6.63
CA GLU A 183 -1.17 4.85 -6.62
C GLU A 183 -1.99 5.49 -7.75
N ASP A 184 -3.02 6.27 -7.41
CA ASP A 184 -3.90 6.93 -8.38
C ASP A 184 -3.33 8.23 -8.94
N GLY A 185 -2.42 8.86 -8.20
CA GLY A 185 -1.84 10.15 -8.56
C GLY A 185 -0.34 10.23 -8.34
N GLY A 186 0.26 11.29 -8.88
CA GLY A 186 1.68 11.61 -8.67
C GLY A 186 2.61 10.96 -9.68
N THR A 187 2.74 9.66 -9.73
CA THR A 187 3.74 8.98 -10.57
C THR A 187 3.09 8.08 -11.63
N GLN A 188 3.59 8.14 -12.85
CA GLN A 188 3.13 7.25 -13.93
C GLN A 188 3.43 5.79 -13.61
N THR A 189 2.48 4.90 -13.93
CA THR A 189 2.56 3.46 -13.60
C THR A 189 3.87 2.79 -14.09
N SER A 190 4.35 3.14 -15.29
CA SER A 190 5.62 2.61 -15.79
C SER A 190 6.84 3.12 -15.01
N ALA A 191 6.79 4.36 -14.50
CA ALA A 191 7.84 4.90 -13.65
C ALA A 191 7.82 4.24 -12.26
N LEU A 192 6.65 3.94 -11.71
CA LEU A 192 6.50 3.18 -10.47
C LEU A 192 7.20 1.82 -10.57
N MET A 193 6.94 1.07 -11.64
CA MET A 193 7.61 -0.20 -11.87
C MET A 193 9.13 -0.04 -12.02
N ALA A 194 9.58 0.94 -12.81
CA ALA A 194 11.00 1.18 -13.04
C ALA A 194 11.76 1.57 -11.76
N ARG A 195 11.17 2.41 -10.92
CA ARG A 195 11.84 3.02 -9.78
C ARG A 195 11.64 2.30 -8.46
N TRP A 196 10.51 1.59 -8.30
CA TRP A 196 10.14 0.91 -7.04
C TRP A 196 9.71 -0.54 -7.22
N GLY A 197 9.56 -1.02 -8.46
CA GLY A 197 9.14 -2.40 -8.73
C GLY A 197 7.73 -2.73 -8.26
N ARG A 198 6.86 -1.74 -8.19
CA ARG A 198 5.48 -1.88 -7.71
C ARG A 198 4.57 -0.82 -8.32
N THR A 199 3.27 -1.07 -8.30
CA THR A 199 2.23 -0.08 -8.56
C THR A 199 1.40 0.23 -7.32
N THR A 200 1.56 -0.55 -6.25
CA THR A 200 1.06 -0.22 -4.90
C THR A 200 1.70 1.05 -4.42
N ASP A 201 1.00 1.81 -3.60
CA ASP A 201 1.61 2.92 -2.89
C ASP A 201 2.05 2.49 -1.48
N ILE A 202 3.25 2.88 -1.06
CA ILE A 202 3.81 2.60 0.26
C ILE A 202 4.16 3.92 0.93
N GLU A 203 3.28 4.39 1.81
CA GLU A 203 3.40 5.70 2.42
C GLU A 203 3.53 5.63 3.93
N TRP A 204 4.57 6.30 4.48
CA TRP A 204 4.67 6.42 5.92
C TRP A 204 3.58 7.36 6.43
N VAL A 205 2.87 6.94 7.47
CA VAL A 205 1.70 7.65 7.99
C VAL A 205 2.11 8.61 9.08
N ILE A 206 2.72 8.07 10.13
CA ILE A 206 3.06 8.81 11.35
C ILE A 206 4.29 8.21 12.02
N GLU A 207 5.12 9.08 12.57
CA GLU A 207 6.22 8.74 13.47
C GLU A 207 5.91 9.27 14.86
N THR A 208 6.04 8.41 15.86
CA THR A 208 5.88 8.79 17.26
C THR A 208 7.19 8.57 18.00
N GLN A 209 7.74 9.66 18.54
CA GLN A 209 8.91 9.63 19.41
C GLN A 209 8.49 9.25 20.84
N LEU A 210 9.21 8.32 21.43
CA LEU A 210 9.02 7.82 22.79
C LEU A 210 10.19 8.21 23.66
N ASP A 211 9.93 8.51 24.92
CA ASP A 211 10.96 8.68 25.95
C ASP A 211 11.49 7.32 26.46
N THR A 212 12.38 7.37 27.46
CA THR A 212 12.97 6.17 28.10
C THR A 212 11.95 5.29 28.83
N GLN A 213 10.78 5.84 29.15
CA GLN A 213 9.68 5.12 29.81
C GLN A 213 8.66 4.59 28.82
N GLY A 214 8.90 4.82 27.51
CA GLY A 214 7.99 4.43 26.44
C GLY A 214 6.80 5.37 26.27
N LYS A 215 6.79 6.56 26.89
CA LYS A 215 5.72 7.54 26.74
C LYS A 215 5.92 8.33 25.46
N ALA A 216 4.83 8.51 24.69
CA ALA A 216 4.83 9.35 23.51
C ALA A 216 5.06 10.83 23.87
N VAL A 217 6.10 11.43 23.29
CA VAL A 217 6.49 12.83 23.53
C VAL A 217 6.20 13.74 22.36
N LYS A 218 6.25 13.19 21.13
CA LYS A 218 5.99 13.94 19.89
C LYS A 218 5.56 12.99 18.79
N SER A 219 4.57 13.40 18.02
CA SER A 219 4.21 12.70 16.78
C SER A 219 4.31 13.66 15.59
N VAL A 220 4.77 13.16 14.45
CA VAL A 220 4.80 13.85 13.17
C VAL A 220 4.24 12.93 12.10
N PHE A 221 3.58 13.50 11.10
CA PHE A 221 2.96 12.72 10.02
C PHE A 221 3.38 13.24 8.64
N GLN A 222 3.16 12.42 7.61
CA GLN A 222 3.40 12.77 6.23
C GLN A 222 2.21 13.55 5.68
N GLY A 223 2.34 14.86 5.62
CA GLY A 223 1.36 15.74 5.00
C GLY A 223 1.46 15.75 3.48
N VAL A 224 0.54 16.47 2.84
CA VAL A 224 0.51 16.67 1.39
C VAL A 224 1.87 17.16 0.88
N ASN A 225 2.28 16.68 -0.31
CA ASN A 225 3.61 16.88 -0.90
C ASN A 225 4.76 16.28 -0.08
N HIS A 226 4.50 15.23 0.71
CA HIS A 226 5.48 14.56 1.57
C HIS A 226 6.10 15.46 2.66
N GLU A 227 5.44 16.57 2.99
CA GLU A 227 5.89 17.45 4.06
C GLU A 227 5.77 16.77 5.42
N LYS A 228 6.82 16.84 6.23
CA LYS A 228 6.79 16.38 7.61
C LYS A 228 6.10 17.39 8.51
N LYS A 229 4.91 17.08 9.03
CA LYS A 229 4.08 17.96 9.86
C LYS A 229 3.95 17.44 11.28
N VAL A 230 3.90 18.35 12.26
CA VAL A 230 3.61 17.98 13.67
C VAL A 230 2.14 17.60 13.76
N PHE A 231 1.86 16.44 14.33
CA PHE A 231 0.49 15.95 14.54
C PHE A 231 -0.18 16.75 15.66
N GLN A 232 -1.34 17.34 15.35
CA GLN A 232 -2.20 18.09 16.27
C GLN A 232 -3.66 17.58 16.25
N GLY A 233 -3.90 16.49 15.53
CA GLY A 233 -5.22 15.91 15.33
C GLY A 233 -5.81 15.21 16.55
N GLY A 234 -7.02 14.72 16.36
CA GLY A 234 -7.71 13.93 17.39
C GLY A 234 -7.10 12.53 17.56
N ARG A 235 -7.34 11.96 18.74
CA ARG A 235 -7.00 10.58 19.07
C ARG A 235 -8.22 9.84 19.58
N GLU A 236 -8.27 8.55 19.33
CA GLU A 236 -9.18 7.61 19.98
C GLU A 236 -8.34 6.76 20.94
N ALA A 237 -8.50 6.93 22.24
CA ALA A 237 -7.51 6.54 23.24
C ALA A 237 -6.12 7.11 22.86
N ASP A 238 -5.13 6.25 22.55
CA ASP A 238 -3.81 6.70 22.11
C ASP A 238 -3.64 6.66 20.58
N HIS A 239 -4.61 6.11 19.83
CA HIS A 239 -4.57 6.00 18.37
C HIS A 239 -4.72 7.35 17.69
N PRO A 240 -3.73 7.84 16.91
CA PRO A 240 -3.90 9.03 16.10
C PRO A 240 -4.94 8.79 15.00
N VAL A 241 -5.80 9.78 14.74
CA VAL A 241 -6.79 9.70 13.67
C VAL A 241 -6.33 10.59 12.52
N LEU A 242 -6.17 10.00 11.33
CA LEU A 242 -5.78 10.71 10.12
C LEU A 242 -6.76 10.41 8.97
N ILE A 243 -6.75 11.26 7.97
CA ILE A 243 -7.48 11.04 6.71
C ILE A 243 -6.48 11.05 5.54
N VAL A 244 -6.70 10.19 4.56
CA VAL A 244 -6.00 10.27 3.27
C VAL A 244 -6.48 11.50 2.54
N ALA A 245 -5.59 12.45 2.24
CA ALA A 245 -5.91 13.81 1.82
C ALA A 245 -5.53 14.14 0.37
N SER A 246 -4.73 13.29 -0.30
CA SER A 246 -4.29 13.52 -1.69
C SER A 246 -4.36 12.25 -2.52
N ASP A 247 -4.29 12.41 -3.85
CA ASP A 247 -4.25 11.29 -4.81
C ASP A 247 -2.94 10.48 -4.73
N ASN A 248 -1.93 11.02 -4.04
CA ASN A 248 -0.66 10.37 -3.72
C ASN A 248 -0.66 9.87 -2.26
N ASN A 249 -1.81 9.50 -1.72
CA ASN A 249 -2.03 8.91 -0.40
C ASN A 249 -1.33 9.60 0.77
N ASN A 250 -1.05 10.92 0.66
CA ASN A 250 -0.58 11.70 1.79
C ASN A 250 -1.73 12.02 2.75
N PHE A 251 -1.40 12.44 3.97
CA PHE A 251 -2.36 12.50 5.07
C PHE A 251 -2.65 13.93 5.54
N ALA A 252 -3.78 14.08 6.23
CA ALA A 252 -4.10 15.21 7.09
C ALA A 252 -4.53 14.68 8.47
N ASP A 253 -4.29 15.48 9.50
CA ASP A 253 -4.64 15.17 10.88
C ASP A 253 -6.01 15.73 11.31
N SER A 254 -6.81 16.13 10.34
CA SER A 254 -8.19 16.59 10.52
C SER A 254 -9.05 16.19 9.33
N GLY A 255 -10.31 15.90 9.58
CA GLY A 255 -11.28 15.46 8.58
C GLY A 255 -11.80 14.06 8.85
N LYS A 256 -12.89 13.70 8.19
CA LYS A 256 -13.53 12.37 8.23
C LYS A 256 -14.14 12.06 6.88
N SER A 257 -14.28 10.79 6.59
CA SER A 257 -15.05 10.28 5.45
C SER A 257 -16.00 9.17 5.88
N GLU A 258 -16.72 8.58 4.93
CA GLU A 258 -17.70 7.53 5.23
C GLU A 258 -17.06 6.18 5.56
N MET A 259 -15.79 5.96 5.19
CA MET A 259 -15.08 4.71 5.46
C MET A 259 -13.88 4.96 6.35
N ARG A 260 -13.74 4.11 7.35
CA ARG A 260 -12.66 4.13 8.33
C ARG A 260 -12.00 2.76 8.40
N PHE A 261 -10.69 2.76 8.52
CA PHE A 261 -9.84 1.57 8.59
C PHE A 261 -8.99 1.61 9.85
N ALA A 262 -8.93 0.51 10.56
CA ALA A 262 -8.07 0.32 11.72
C ALA A 262 -7.29 -1.00 11.54
N LEU A 263 -6.25 -0.97 10.71
CA LEU A 263 -5.42 -2.14 10.41
C LEU A 263 -4.50 -2.45 11.59
N ARG A 264 -4.40 -3.73 12.00
CA ARG A 264 -3.40 -4.14 12.99
C ARG A 264 -2.02 -4.16 12.32
N PRO A 265 -1.07 -3.33 12.79
CA PRO A 265 0.25 -3.26 12.19
C PRO A 265 1.07 -4.54 12.47
N ILE A 266 1.92 -4.91 11.54
CA ILE A 266 2.94 -5.94 11.71
C ILE A 266 4.32 -5.30 11.88
N PHE A 267 5.19 -5.91 12.65
CA PHE A 267 6.58 -5.46 12.74
C PHE A 267 7.34 -5.77 11.45
N ALA A 268 8.14 -4.82 10.97
CA ALA A 268 9.06 -5.00 9.86
C ALA A 268 10.46 -4.51 10.23
N ASP A 269 11.46 -5.38 10.09
CA ASP A 269 12.87 -4.98 10.17
C ASP A 269 13.37 -4.69 8.75
N LEU A 270 13.46 -3.41 8.41
CA LEU A 270 13.93 -2.93 7.11
C LEU A 270 15.35 -2.35 7.17
N SER A 271 16.10 -2.63 8.21
CA SER A 271 17.47 -2.13 8.40
C SER A 271 18.43 -2.56 7.28
N LYS A 272 18.11 -3.65 6.54
CA LYS A 272 18.92 -4.21 5.45
C LYS A 272 18.11 -4.54 4.19
N SER A 273 16.98 -3.89 4.00
CA SER A 273 16.11 -4.14 2.85
C SER A 273 15.32 -2.89 2.46
N SER A 274 14.76 -2.90 1.27
CA SER A 274 13.82 -1.89 0.82
C SER A 274 12.44 -2.11 1.44
N ARG A 275 11.57 -1.11 1.38
CA ARG A 275 10.18 -1.19 1.87
C ARG A 275 9.38 -2.28 1.18
N GLU A 276 9.75 -2.62 -0.04
CA GLU A 276 9.12 -3.64 -0.87
C GLU A 276 9.33 -5.08 -0.32
N GLU A 277 10.27 -5.30 0.59
CA GLU A 277 10.45 -6.58 1.30
C GLU A 277 9.19 -6.99 2.08
N VAL A 278 8.40 -6.02 2.56
CA VAL A 278 7.12 -6.31 3.23
C VAL A 278 6.12 -6.97 2.27
N MET A 279 6.18 -6.63 0.98
CA MET A 279 5.36 -7.29 -0.04
C MET A 279 5.82 -8.73 -0.28
N ASP A 280 7.13 -9.01 -0.21
CA ASP A 280 7.66 -10.38 -0.34
C ASP A 280 7.23 -11.27 0.84
N GLN A 281 7.17 -10.70 2.03
CA GLN A 281 6.64 -11.39 3.23
C GLN A 281 5.10 -11.52 3.20
N SER A 282 4.44 -10.73 2.36
CA SER A 282 2.99 -10.72 2.16
C SER A 282 2.64 -10.84 0.66
N PRO A 283 2.99 -11.97 0.00
CA PRO A 283 3.00 -12.07 -1.47
C PRO A 283 1.61 -11.94 -2.12
N TRP A 284 0.53 -12.08 -1.35
CA TRP A 284 -0.82 -11.80 -1.82
C TRP A 284 -1.01 -10.35 -2.30
N ILE A 285 -0.16 -9.40 -1.84
CA ILE A 285 -0.18 -8.00 -2.28
C ILE A 285 0.14 -7.89 -3.78
N TYR A 286 1.08 -8.68 -4.29
CA TYR A 286 1.40 -8.69 -5.73
C TYR A 286 0.20 -9.12 -6.58
N ARG A 287 -0.61 -10.08 -6.08
CA ARG A 287 -1.82 -10.52 -6.76
C ARG A 287 -2.87 -9.40 -6.79
N VAL A 288 -3.15 -8.76 -5.65
CA VAL A 288 -4.10 -7.64 -5.57
C VAL A 288 -3.66 -6.50 -6.51
N MET A 289 -2.38 -6.14 -6.48
CA MET A 289 -1.78 -5.15 -7.37
C MET A 289 -1.96 -5.51 -8.85
N ALA A 290 -1.69 -6.77 -9.23
CA ALA A 290 -1.84 -7.24 -10.61
C ALA A 290 -3.30 -7.22 -11.08
N GLU A 291 -4.21 -7.73 -10.26
CA GLU A 291 -5.65 -7.78 -10.56
C GLU A 291 -6.24 -6.37 -10.73
N GLU A 292 -5.78 -5.40 -9.94
CA GLU A 292 -6.18 -4.00 -10.08
C GLU A 292 -5.69 -3.40 -11.39
N MET A 293 -4.44 -3.63 -11.77
CA MET A 293 -3.89 -3.16 -13.04
C MET A 293 -4.63 -3.77 -14.25
N ILE A 294 -5.05 -5.03 -14.16
CA ILE A 294 -5.86 -5.68 -15.20
C ILE A 294 -7.26 -5.05 -15.26
N ARG A 295 -7.92 -4.87 -14.11
CA ARG A 295 -9.25 -4.25 -14.02
C ARG A 295 -9.29 -2.84 -14.62
N GLU A 296 -8.23 -2.08 -14.41
CA GLU A 296 -8.11 -0.72 -14.94
C GLU A 296 -7.63 -0.65 -16.39
N GLY A 297 -7.37 -1.79 -17.04
CA GLY A 297 -6.89 -1.84 -18.43
C GLY A 297 -5.48 -1.27 -18.61
N LYS A 298 -4.67 -1.28 -17.54
CA LYS A 298 -3.29 -0.79 -17.54
C LYS A 298 -2.26 -1.83 -18.00
N ILE A 299 -2.67 -3.09 -18.22
CA ILE A 299 -1.79 -4.15 -18.72
C ILE A 299 -1.79 -4.17 -20.26
N THR A 300 -0.59 -4.24 -20.85
CA THR A 300 -0.39 -4.31 -22.32
C THR A 300 0.83 -5.14 -22.68
N SER A 301 0.75 -5.83 -23.82
CA SER A 301 1.92 -6.49 -24.43
C SER A 301 2.82 -5.50 -25.18
N GLU A 302 2.30 -4.37 -25.62
CA GLU A 302 3.06 -3.35 -26.33
C GLU A 302 4.08 -2.66 -25.42
N ARG A 303 5.24 -2.31 -25.98
CA ARG A 303 6.26 -1.55 -25.26
C ARG A 303 5.84 -0.07 -25.22
N THR A 304 4.94 0.25 -24.31
CA THR A 304 4.44 1.61 -24.06
C THR A 304 5.04 2.19 -22.79
N LEU A 305 4.99 3.50 -22.68
CA LEU A 305 5.40 4.28 -21.52
C LEU A 305 4.16 4.96 -20.91
N GLY A 306 4.28 5.42 -19.68
CA GLY A 306 3.22 6.17 -19.02
C GLY A 306 2.29 5.29 -18.18
N ALA A 307 0.99 5.32 -18.49
CA ALA A 307 -0.03 4.66 -17.67
C ALA A 307 -0.12 3.13 -17.85
N ARG A 308 0.50 2.58 -18.91
CA ARG A 308 0.42 1.14 -19.21
C ARG A 308 1.74 0.44 -18.96
N ILE A 309 1.65 -0.79 -18.45
CA ILE A 309 2.78 -1.65 -18.09
C ILE A 309 2.60 -3.05 -18.69
N ALA A 310 3.66 -3.87 -18.68
CA ALA A 310 3.51 -5.29 -18.96
C ALA A 310 2.81 -6.02 -17.81
N ASP A 311 2.39 -7.24 -18.07
CA ASP A 311 2.01 -8.15 -16.99
C ASP A 311 3.16 -8.23 -15.97
N LEU A 312 2.81 -8.17 -14.69
CA LEU A 312 3.79 -8.11 -13.59
C LEU A 312 4.71 -9.32 -13.52
N ARG A 313 4.31 -10.44 -14.12
CA ARG A 313 5.13 -11.66 -14.27
C ARG A 313 6.21 -11.53 -15.34
N ASN A 314 6.12 -10.51 -16.21
CA ASN A 314 7.11 -10.23 -17.26
C ASN A 314 8.12 -9.16 -16.84
N TYR A 315 8.42 -9.09 -15.55
CA TYR A 315 9.46 -8.24 -15.00
C TYR A 315 10.49 -9.04 -14.21
N LEU A 316 11.75 -8.66 -14.38
CA LEU A 316 12.81 -9.03 -13.46
C LEU A 316 12.85 -7.99 -12.34
N TYR A 317 12.66 -8.42 -11.12
CA TYR A 317 12.74 -7.60 -9.91
C TYR A 317 14.14 -7.68 -9.33
N LEU A 318 14.72 -6.55 -8.95
CA LEU A 318 16.04 -6.45 -8.35
C LEU A 318 15.97 -5.61 -7.07
N ASP A 319 16.47 -6.16 -5.97
CA ASP A 319 16.73 -5.45 -4.73
C ASP A 319 18.22 -5.18 -4.60
N ALA A 320 18.58 -3.95 -4.35
CA ALA A 320 19.98 -3.55 -4.25
C ALA A 320 20.17 -2.48 -3.15
N HIS A 321 21.43 -2.32 -2.74
CA HIS A 321 21.90 -1.22 -1.92
C HIS A 321 22.99 -0.45 -2.67
N SER A 322 22.88 0.87 -2.67
CA SER A 322 23.85 1.72 -3.37
C SER A 322 23.94 3.12 -2.79
N GLU A 323 25.03 3.78 -3.09
CA GLU A 323 25.29 5.18 -2.80
C GLU A 323 25.43 5.97 -4.10
N GLN A 324 24.61 7.01 -4.28
CA GLN A 324 24.74 7.97 -5.38
C GLN A 324 25.09 9.35 -4.84
N ARG A 325 26.04 10.00 -5.49
CA ARG A 325 26.52 11.34 -5.09
C ARG A 325 26.56 12.27 -6.30
N ASN A 326 26.39 13.57 -6.03
CA ASN A 326 26.53 14.64 -7.02
C ASN A 326 25.62 14.49 -8.26
N GLY A 327 24.36 14.08 -8.05
CA GLY A 327 23.38 13.93 -9.12
C GLY A 327 23.55 12.67 -9.98
N ALA A 328 24.35 11.72 -9.53
CA ALA A 328 24.50 10.43 -10.18
C ALA A 328 23.22 9.60 -10.07
N LEU A 329 22.92 8.85 -11.11
CA LEU A 329 21.77 7.97 -11.24
C LEU A 329 22.19 6.56 -11.58
N LEU A 330 21.44 5.58 -11.09
CA LEU A 330 21.62 4.17 -11.40
C LEU A 330 20.53 3.62 -12.31
N SER A 331 20.91 2.76 -13.24
CA SER A 331 20.02 1.86 -13.95
C SER A 331 20.61 0.47 -14.05
N PHE A 332 19.75 -0.54 -14.16
CA PHE A 332 20.16 -1.93 -14.37
C PHE A 332 19.79 -2.38 -15.77
N ALA A 333 20.52 -3.35 -16.27
CA ALA A 333 20.25 -3.95 -17.55
C ALA A 333 20.39 -5.47 -17.47
N VAL A 334 19.62 -6.18 -18.28
CA VAL A 334 19.70 -7.63 -18.42
C VAL A 334 19.82 -8.04 -19.87
N LYS A 335 20.64 -9.06 -20.13
CA LYS A 335 20.78 -9.71 -21.42
C LYS A 335 20.23 -11.12 -21.33
N LEU A 336 19.43 -11.52 -22.31
CA LEU A 336 18.87 -12.86 -22.38
C LEU A 336 19.74 -13.74 -23.29
N LYS A 337 19.77 -15.05 -23.00
CA LYS A 337 20.48 -16.05 -23.82
C LYS A 337 19.96 -16.05 -25.24
N GLY A 338 20.87 -15.90 -26.20
CA GLY A 338 20.54 -15.86 -27.64
C GLY A 338 19.95 -14.55 -28.14
N ASP A 339 19.77 -13.54 -27.28
CA ASP A 339 19.33 -12.19 -27.67
C ASP A 339 20.50 -11.22 -27.69
N LEU A 340 20.54 -10.32 -28.67
CA LEU A 340 21.54 -9.25 -28.75
C LEU A 340 21.14 -8.00 -27.97
N THR A 341 19.86 -7.89 -27.59
CA THR A 341 19.28 -6.72 -26.93
C THR A 341 19.60 -6.70 -25.43
N TRP A 342 19.96 -5.54 -24.92
CA TRP A 342 19.94 -5.23 -23.50
C TRP A 342 18.59 -4.61 -23.10
N TYR A 343 17.90 -5.23 -22.16
CA TYR A 343 16.68 -4.71 -21.55
C TYR A 343 17.08 -3.88 -20.34
N THR A 344 16.61 -2.62 -20.22
CA THR A 344 17.03 -1.71 -19.16
C THR A 344 15.88 -1.34 -18.23
N SER A 345 16.18 -1.11 -16.94
CA SER A 345 15.20 -0.71 -15.94
C SER A 345 14.61 0.67 -16.22
N ASP A 346 15.39 1.56 -16.81
CA ASP A 346 14.99 2.94 -17.12
C ASP A 346 14.25 3.09 -18.46
N LEU A 347 14.10 2.03 -19.24
CA LEU A 347 13.47 2.06 -20.58
C LEU A 347 14.05 3.14 -21.51
N GLY A 348 15.26 3.64 -21.23
CA GLY A 348 15.90 4.75 -21.95
C GLY A 348 15.46 6.15 -21.48
N ILE A 349 14.75 6.26 -20.34
CA ILE A 349 14.23 7.52 -19.80
C ILE A 349 15.01 7.90 -18.53
N GLY A 350 15.59 9.10 -18.52
CA GLY A 350 16.39 9.58 -17.39
C GLY A 350 15.61 9.59 -16.05
N TYR A 351 14.37 10.02 -16.07
CA TYR A 351 13.49 10.05 -14.89
C TYR A 351 13.20 8.68 -14.28
N TYR A 352 13.32 7.57 -15.04
CA TYR A 352 13.10 6.22 -14.56
C TYR A 352 14.30 5.60 -13.85
N LYS A 353 15.46 6.27 -13.89
CA LYS A 353 16.67 5.85 -13.17
C LYS A 353 16.50 6.06 -11.67
N ILE A 354 17.28 5.30 -10.91
CA ILE A 354 17.30 5.41 -9.44
C ILE A 354 18.16 6.62 -9.05
N ASP A 355 17.55 7.54 -8.30
CA ASP A 355 18.12 8.82 -7.85
C ASP A 355 18.32 8.89 -6.33
N ARG A 356 18.17 7.77 -5.63
CA ARG A 356 18.25 7.68 -4.16
C ARG A 356 19.26 6.66 -3.71
N SER A 357 20.00 6.99 -2.66
CA SER A 357 20.90 6.07 -1.96
C SER A 357 20.14 5.18 -0.98
N GLY A 358 20.77 4.11 -0.52
CA GLY A 358 20.24 3.13 0.39
C GLY A 358 19.66 1.89 -0.29
N TYR A 359 18.81 1.16 0.42
CA TYR A 359 18.12 -0.01 -0.12
C TYR A 359 16.95 0.40 -1.01
N PHE A 360 16.84 -0.22 -2.18
CA PHE A 360 15.77 0.03 -3.13
C PHE A 360 15.43 -1.21 -3.95
N ARG A 361 14.24 -1.21 -4.51
CA ARG A 361 13.80 -2.13 -5.56
C ARG A 361 13.68 -1.39 -6.89
N THR A 362 14.01 -2.07 -7.97
CA THR A 362 13.76 -1.67 -9.36
C THR A 362 13.28 -2.86 -10.17
N THR A 363 12.73 -2.64 -11.36
CA THR A 363 12.39 -3.74 -12.27
C THR A 363 12.89 -3.50 -13.68
N ILE A 364 13.10 -4.61 -14.39
CA ILE A 364 13.39 -4.61 -15.81
C ILE A 364 12.27 -5.33 -16.54
N ARG A 365 11.59 -4.64 -17.45
CA ARG A 365 10.59 -5.26 -18.30
C ARG A 365 11.23 -6.22 -19.30
N LEU A 366 10.73 -7.45 -19.36
CA LEU A 366 11.21 -8.50 -20.24
C LEU A 366 10.16 -8.84 -21.32
N PRO A 367 10.54 -9.52 -22.40
CA PRO A 367 9.60 -10.13 -23.34
C PRO A 367 8.66 -11.11 -22.62
N GLN A 368 7.47 -11.29 -23.20
CA GLN A 368 6.53 -12.30 -22.70
C GLN A 368 7.18 -13.70 -22.66
N GLU A 369 6.73 -14.52 -21.72
CA GLU A 369 7.21 -15.90 -21.54
C GLU A 369 8.70 -16.02 -21.23
N THR A 370 9.37 -14.93 -20.87
CA THR A 370 10.74 -15.00 -20.36
C THR A 370 10.73 -15.69 -18.99
N THR A 371 11.60 -16.67 -18.82
CA THR A 371 11.85 -17.34 -17.55
C THR A 371 13.22 -16.98 -17.00
N ILE A 372 13.43 -17.15 -15.71
CA ILE A 372 14.65 -16.68 -15.03
C ILE A 372 15.92 -17.38 -15.53
N ASP A 373 15.81 -18.62 -16.00
CA ASP A 373 16.90 -19.40 -16.58
C ASP A 373 17.39 -18.87 -17.96
N LYS A 374 16.57 -18.04 -18.63
CA LYS A 374 16.97 -17.36 -19.86
C LYS A 374 17.88 -16.16 -19.63
N ILE A 375 18.07 -15.72 -18.41
CA ILE A 375 18.98 -14.62 -18.08
C ILE A 375 20.41 -15.09 -18.33
N GLU A 376 21.15 -14.32 -19.17
CA GLU A 376 22.57 -14.56 -19.45
C GLU A 376 23.45 -13.67 -18.56
N ARG A 377 23.15 -12.37 -18.52
CA ARG A 377 23.95 -11.37 -17.81
C ARG A 377 23.07 -10.31 -17.19
N ILE A 378 23.48 -9.81 -16.04
CA ILE A 378 22.94 -8.60 -15.42
C ILE A 378 24.05 -7.57 -15.36
N ALA A 379 23.73 -6.32 -15.63
CA ALA A 379 24.67 -5.21 -15.60
C ALA A 379 24.05 -4.00 -14.90
N VAL A 380 24.92 -3.11 -14.44
CA VAL A 380 24.56 -1.84 -13.82
C VAL A 380 25.27 -0.70 -14.52
N ARG A 381 24.67 0.47 -14.57
CA ARG A 381 25.21 1.66 -15.19
C ARG A 381 25.00 2.87 -14.28
N CYS A 382 26.04 3.70 -14.16
CA CYS A 382 26.03 4.98 -13.48
C CYS A 382 25.97 6.12 -14.50
N ASP A 383 24.97 6.98 -14.42
CA ASP A 383 24.75 8.07 -15.38
C ASP A 383 24.43 9.39 -14.65
N LEU A 384 24.19 10.45 -15.40
CA LEU A 384 23.62 11.70 -14.93
C LEU A 384 22.17 11.88 -15.33
N THR A 385 21.49 12.81 -14.66
CA THR A 385 20.16 13.31 -15.01
C THR A 385 20.19 14.10 -16.32
N GLY A 386 20.20 13.44 -17.46
CA GLY A 386 20.11 14.09 -18.76
C GLY A 386 21.48 14.25 -19.46
N ASN A 387 21.44 14.73 -20.70
CA ASN A 387 22.64 15.09 -21.43
C ASN A 387 23.16 16.44 -20.91
N PRO A 388 24.40 16.54 -20.41
CA PRO A 388 24.94 17.80 -19.95
C PRO A 388 24.95 18.82 -21.12
N ARG A 389 24.32 19.97 -20.88
CA ARG A 389 24.10 21.01 -21.89
C ARG A 389 25.18 22.12 -21.83
N SER A 390 26.01 22.12 -20.78
CA SER A 390 27.01 23.14 -20.55
C SER A 390 28.31 22.54 -20.02
N ALA A 391 29.42 23.30 -20.17
CA ALA A 391 30.70 22.91 -19.59
C ALA A 391 30.66 22.77 -18.06
N ALA A 392 29.82 23.56 -17.39
CA ALA A 392 29.61 23.44 -15.94
C ALA A 392 28.90 22.14 -15.56
N GLU A 393 27.87 21.71 -16.31
CA GLU A 393 27.19 20.42 -16.14
C GLU A 393 28.14 19.25 -16.48
N ILE A 394 29.01 19.38 -17.48
CA ILE A 394 30.04 18.39 -17.76
C ILE A 394 31.05 18.33 -16.60
N GLY A 395 31.46 19.48 -16.04
CA GLY A 395 32.31 19.54 -14.85
C GLY A 395 31.68 18.92 -13.61
N ALA A 396 30.37 19.11 -13.41
CA ALA A 396 29.61 18.44 -12.39
C ALA A 396 29.50 16.92 -12.64
N ALA A 397 29.41 16.52 -13.92
CA ALA A 397 29.37 15.12 -14.33
C ALA A 397 30.64 14.35 -13.94
N THR A 398 31.81 14.98 -13.99
CA THR A 398 33.08 14.33 -13.59
C THR A 398 33.17 13.99 -12.11
N ASN A 399 32.32 14.62 -11.26
CA ASN A 399 32.23 14.36 -9.82
C ASN A 399 31.07 13.44 -9.44
N ALA A 400 30.23 13.02 -10.41
CA ALA A 400 29.15 12.08 -10.17
C ALA A 400 29.72 10.70 -9.82
N GLN A 401 29.23 10.12 -8.76
CA GLN A 401 29.71 8.83 -8.25
C GLN A 401 28.56 7.92 -7.92
N CYS A 402 28.67 6.67 -8.34
CA CYS A 402 27.83 5.58 -7.90
C CYS A 402 28.69 4.47 -7.30
N GLU A 403 28.28 4.00 -6.13
CA GLU A 403 28.82 2.80 -5.51
C GLU A 403 27.67 1.81 -5.34
N LEU A 404 27.78 0.63 -5.93
CA LEU A 404 26.83 -0.46 -5.72
C LEU A 404 27.40 -1.36 -4.64
N ASP A 405 26.78 -1.36 -3.46
CA ASP A 405 27.25 -2.14 -2.31
C ASP A 405 26.84 -3.60 -2.42
N SER A 406 25.59 -3.84 -2.84
CA SER A 406 25.07 -5.20 -3.00
C SER A 406 23.89 -5.27 -3.97
N VAL A 407 23.67 -6.45 -4.54
CA VAL A 407 22.41 -6.90 -5.11
C VAL A 407 21.90 -8.04 -4.21
N ASN A 408 20.84 -7.77 -3.47
CA ASN A 408 20.39 -8.66 -2.41
C ASN A 408 19.47 -9.78 -2.92
N LYS A 409 18.67 -9.44 -3.96
CA LYS A 409 17.66 -10.36 -4.48
C LYS A 409 17.36 -10.06 -5.95
N VAL A 410 17.23 -11.10 -6.76
CA VAL A 410 16.79 -11.00 -8.15
C VAL A 410 15.79 -12.10 -8.41
N PHE A 411 14.57 -11.77 -8.81
CA PHE A 411 13.51 -12.74 -9.00
C PHE A 411 12.50 -12.30 -10.07
N MET A 412 11.64 -13.22 -10.45
CA MET A 412 10.44 -12.98 -11.24
C MET A 412 9.23 -13.49 -10.46
N LEU A 413 8.05 -12.95 -10.73
CA LEU A 413 6.80 -13.48 -10.17
C LEU A 413 6.38 -14.76 -10.92
N ASN A 414 5.91 -15.75 -10.17
CA ASN A 414 5.32 -16.96 -10.73
C ASN A 414 3.88 -16.73 -11.23
N GLN A 415 3.22 -17.81 -11.70
CA GLN A 415 1.85 -17.74 -12.22
C GLN A 415 0.81 -17.30 -11.17
N GLN A 416 1.10 -17.44 -9.89
CA GLN A 416 0.27 -17.01 -8.76
C GLN A 416 0.65 -15.62 -8.24
N PHE A 417 1.46 -14.86 -8.98
CA PHE A 417 2.01 -13.57 -8.60
C PHE A 417 2.81 -13.60 -7.28
N GLN A 418 3.47 -14.70 -7.00
CA GLN A 418 4.37 -14.81 -5.84
C GLN A 418 5.83 -14.70 -6.29
N PRO A 419 6.72 -14.12 -5.47
CA PRO A 419 8.15 -14.13 -5.75
C PRO A 419 8.68 -15.56 -5.98
N GLY A 420 9.32 -15.74 -7.12
CA GLY A 420 10.00 -16.99 -7.46
C GLY A 420 11.38 -17.11 -6.80
N PRO A 421 12.12 -18.18 -7.08
CA PRO A 421 13.49 -18.34 -6.61
C PRO A 421 14.38 -17.20 -7.05
N SER A 422 15.26 -16.74 -6.17
CA SER A 422 16.23 -15.69 -6.50
C SER A 422 17.31 -16.21 -7.43
N PHE A 423 17.59 -15.44 -8.49
CA PHE A 423 18.76 -15.67 -9.33
C PHE A 423 20.01 -15.29 -8.53
N PRO A 424 21.02 -16.19 -8.43
CA PRO A 424 22.20 -15.93 -7.63
C PRO A 424 23.11 -14.90 -8.30
N ILE A 425 23.41 -13.82 -7.56
CA ILE A 425 24.43 -12.83 -7.95
C ILE A 425 25.44 -12.72 -6.83
N LYS A 426 26.72 -12.83 -7.16
CA LYS A 426 27.79 -12.40 -6.27
C LYS A 426 27.93 -10.90 -6.39
N SER A 427 27.50 -10.16 -5.36
CA SER A 427 27.77 -8.74 -5.25
C SER A 427 28.88 -8.52 -4.22
N SER A 428 29.90 -7.81 -4.61
CA SER A 428 30.85 -7.13 -3.73
C SER A 428 30.74 -5.65 -4.03
N PRO A 429 31.07 -4.76 -3.11
CA PRO A 429 31.03 -3.33 -3.38
C PRO A 429 31.80 -2.96 -4.63
N LEU A 430 31.14 -2.23 -5.53
CA LEU A 430 31.66 -1.82 -6.83
C LEU A 430 31.57 -0.31 -6.97
N LYS A 431 32.71 0.34 -7.23
CA LYS A 431 32.71 1.71 -7.73
C LYS A 431 32.48 1.68 -9.22
N LEU A 432 31.43 2.34 -9.67
CA LEU A 432 31.01 2.30 -11.07
C LEU A 432 31.67 3.44 -11.85
N ALA A 433 32.25 3.11 -12.97
CA ALA A 433 32.73 4.11 -13.92
C ALA A 433 31.50 4.81 -14.57
N PHE A 434 31.57 6.12 -14.65
CA PHE A 434 30.50 6.94 -15.20
C PHE A 434 30.32 6.65 -16.71
N GLY A 435 29.08 6.45 -17.12
CA GLY A 435 28.70 6.20 -18.51
C GLY A 435 28.98 4.78 -19.01
N GLU A 436 29.66 3.95 -18.23
CA GLU A 436 30.00 2.58 -18.61
C GLU A 436 29.01 1.56 -18.01
N MET A 437 28.81 0.46 -18.72
CA MET A 437 28.02 -0.68 -18.26
C MET A 437 28.94 -1.69 -17.60
N THR A 438 28.76 -1.89 -16.30
CA THR A 438 29.51 -2.87 -15.51
C THR A 438 28.70 -4.16 -15.38
N ILE A 439 29.26 -5.28 -15.84
CA ILE A 439 28.60 -6.59 -15.74
C ILE A 439 28.76 -7.12 -14.31
N LEU A 440 27.63 -7.48 -13.71
CA LEU A 440 27.61 -8.16 -12.43
C LEU A 440 27.86 -9.66 -12.65
N GLN A 441 28.80 -10.25 -11.90
CA GLN A 441 29.11 -11.67 -12.01
C GLN A 441 27.99 -12.47 -11.33
N GLY A 442 27.29 -13.30 -12.12
CA GLY A 442 26.51 -14.40 -11.57
C GLY A 442 27.44 -15.44 -10.95
N ASP A 443 27.03 -16.15 -9.90
CA ASP A 443 27.69 -17.39 -9.48
C ASP A 443 27.64 -18.37 -10.65
N GLY A 444 28.72 -18.47 -11.40
CA GLY A 444 28.85 -19.32 -12.58
C GLY A 444 28.77 -20.82 -12.22
N THR A 445 27.59 -21.27 -11.81
CA THR A 445 27.25 -22.68 -11.75
C THR A 445 26.04 -22.99 -12.60
N ALA A 446 26.04 -22.54 -13.86
CA ALA A 446 25.50 -23.37 -14.91
C ALA A 446 26.64 -24.35 -15.26
N ARG A 447 26.87 -25.35 -14.42
CA ARG A 447 27.64 -26.52 -14.82
C ARG A 447 26.74 -27.37 -15.72
N ASN A 448 27.26 -27.66 -16.89
CA ASN A 448 26.86 -28.55 -17.96
C ASN A 448 25.76 -29.55 -17.67
#